data_6c7829d5cf7ef9ba5ab5290028c63772
#
_entry.id   6c7829d5cf7ef9ba5ab5290028c63772
#
_cell.length_a   1.000
_cell.length_b   1.000
_cell.length_c   1.000
_cell.angle_alpha   90.00
_cell.angle_beta   90.00
_cell.angle_gamma   90.00
#
_symmetry.space_group_name_H-M   'P 1'
#
loop_
_entity.id
_entity.type
_entity.pdbx_description
1 polymer ?
#
loop_
_entity_poly.entity_id
_entity_poly.type
_entity_poly.pdbx_seq_one_letter_code
_entity_poly.pdbx_strand_id
1 'polypeptide(L)'
;PSQDGSVHMEPFHRAKAEWKNDDLAAKWRRVRAVRRVVTGALEIERAAKTIGSSLEAAPKVYVADADLWASVQSVDMADICITSGLDLIAGEGPAEAFRLEDVAGVSVVFARAEGQKCARSWKITNDIGADPDYPGITARDAKAMRERAEAGLPV
;
A
#
# COMPACT_ATOMS: atom_id res chain seq x y z
N PRO A 1 26.32 -10.08 -14.63
CA PRO A 1 26.09 -11.52 -14.55
C PRO A 1 27.40 -12.19 -14.18
N SER A 2 27.37 -13.06 -13.17
CA SER A 2 28.56 -13.78 -12.75
C SER A 2 29.09 -14.65 -13.88
N GLN A 3 30.40 -14.78 -14.00
CA GLN A 3 31.02 -15.72 -14.93
C GLN A 3 30.64 -17.17 -14.59
N ASP A 4 30.22 -17.41 -13.35
CA ASP A 4 29.81 -18.73 -12.84
C ASP A 4 28.33 -19.06 -13.06
N GLY A 5 27.54 -18.17 -13.68
CA GLY A 5 26.16 -18.39 -14.09
C GLY A 5 25.13 -18.48 -12.96
N SER A 6 25.52 -18.29 -11.68
CA SER A 6 24.61 -18.30 -10.54
C SER A 6 24.66 -17.01 -9.75
N VAL A 7 23.49 -16.38 -9.52
CA VAL A 7 23.35 -15.20 -8.68
C VAL A 7 23.81 -15.43 -7.23
N HIS A 8 23.77 -16.68 -6.76
CA HIS A 8 24.23 -17.03 -5.41
C HIS A 8 25.75 -17.00 -5.22
N MET A 9 26.49 -16.95 -6.33
CA MET A 9 27.95 -16.82 -6.31
C MET A 9 28.42 -15.36 -6.44
N GLU A 10 27.47 -14.42 -6.63
CA GLU A 10 27.80 -13.00 -6.69
C GLU A 10 28.11 -12.43 -5.32
N PRO A 11 29.18 -11.65 -5.15
CA PRO A 11 29.43 -10.92 -3.91
C PRO A 11 28.37 -9.83 -3.73
N PHE A 12 27.96 -9.59 -2.49
CA PHE A 12 27.08 -8.46 -2.18
C PHE A 12 27.69 -7.14 -2.64
N HIS A 13 26.91 -6.35 -3.36
CA HIS A 13 27.33 -5.00 -3.75
C HIS A 13 27.66 -4.16 -2.51
N ARG A 14 28.79 -3.48 -2.54
CA ARG A 14 29.08 -2.45 -1.53
C ARG A 14 28.18 -1.25 -1.79
N ALA A 15 27.36 -0.91 -0.78
CA ALA A 15 26.53 0.30 -0.85
C ALA A 15 27.45 1.53 -1.00
N LYS A 16 27.16 2.36 -1.99
CA LYS A 16 27.90 3.63 -2.17
C LYS A 16 27.42 4.65 -1.14
N ALA A 17 28.35 5.44 -0.59
CA ALA A 17 28.02 6.44 0.43
C ALA A 17 27.00 7.49 -0.07
N GLU A 18 27.02 7.81 -1.37
CA GLU A 18 26.11 8.74 -2.03
C GLU A 18 24.64 8.24 -2.07
N TRP A 19 24.38 6.95 -1.84
CA TRP A 19 23.02 6.40 -1.74
C TRP A 19 22.41 6.62 -0.37
N LYS A 20 23.19 7.05 0.61
CA LYS A 20 22.69 7.34 1.95
C LYS A 20 21.92 8.66 1.93
N ASN A 21 20.67 8.60 2.38
CA ASN A 21 19.80 9.77 2.53
C ASN A 21 19.06 9.66 3.88
N ASP A 22 19.59 10.38 4.87
CA ASP A 22 19.08 10.29 6.24
C ASP A 22 17.68 10.91 6.37
N ASP A 23 17.36 11.97 5.62
CA ASP A 23 16.04 12.60 5.62
C ASP A 23 14.98 11.67 5.01
N LEU A 24 15.32 11.05 3.89
CA LEU A 24 14.45 10.05 3.28
C LEU A 24 14.25 8.84 4.21
N ALA A 25 15.29 8.39 4.88
CA ALA A 25 15.21 7.31 5.84
C ALA A 25 14.32 7.68 7.05
N ALA A 26 14.40 8.92 7.53
CA ALA A 26 13.54 9.44 8.59
C ALA A 26 12.07 9.48 8.15
N LYS A 27 11.78 10.01 6.95
CA LYS A 27 10.44 9.99 6.36
C LYS A 27 9.87 8.57 6.30
N TRP A 28 10.63 7.62 5.75
CA TRP A 28 10.15 6.24 5.62
C TRP A 28 10.00 5.51 6.95
N ARG A 29 10.73 5.88 8.01
CA ARG A 29 10.46 5.38 9.37
C ARG A 29 9.07 5.80 9.84
N ARG A 30 8.67 7.05 9.61
CA ARG A 30 7.31 7.56 9.95
C ARG A 30 6.22 6.86 9.15
N VAL A 31 6.39 6.74 7.83
CA VAL A 31 5.45 6.01 6.96
C VAL A 31 5.27 4.56 7.43
N ARG A 32 6.37 3.86 7.77
CA ARG A 32 6.30 2.49 8.30
C ARG A 32 5.64 2.40 9.66
N ALA A 33 5.77 3.43 10.52
CA ALA A 33 5.08 3.47 11.80
C ALA A 33 3.55 3.51 11.59
N VAL A 34 3.07 4.40 10.72
CA VAL A 34 1.64 4.46 10.37
C VAL A 34 1.16 3.16 9.73
N ARG A 35 1.92 2.60 8.75
CA ARG A 35 1.60 1.31 8.14
C ARG A 35 1.44 0.20 9.19
N ARG A 36 2.27 0.18 10.23
CA ARG A 36 2.18 -0.84 11.29
C ARG A 36 0.86 -0.78 12.05
N VAL A 37 0.31 0.42 12.32
CA VAL A 37 -1.02 0.56 12.92
C VAL A 37 -2.09 0.01 11.98
N VAL A 38 -2.03 0.35 10.69
CA VAL A 38 -2.99 -0.15 9.69
C VAL A 38 -2.93 -1.67 9.62
N THR A 39 -1.75 -2.27 9.48
CA THR A 39 -1.62 -3.73 9.40
C THR A 39 -2.06 -4.42 10.68
N GLY A 40 -1.82 -3.81 11.86
CA GLY A 40 -2.31 -4.33 13.14
C GLY A 40 -3.85 -4.39 13.20
N ALA A 41 -4.53 -3.32 12.76
CA ALA A 41 -6.00 -3.32 12.66
C ALA A 41 -6.52 -4.42 11.72
N LEU A 42 -5.87 -4.59 10.55
CA LEU A 42 -6.28 -5.60 9.57
C LEU A 42 -6.03 -7.04 10.05
N GLU A 43 -5.03 -7.28 10.89
CA GLU A 43 -4.80 -8.62 11.46
C GLU A 43 -5.91 -9.05 12.42
N ILE A 44 -6.53 -8.11 13.15
CA ILE A 44 -7.71 -8.40 13.97
C ILE A 44 -8.86 -8.89 13.09
N GLU A 45 -9.13 -8.19 12.00
CA GLU A 45 -10.20 -8.55 11.06
C GLU A 45 -9.92 -9.88 10.34
N ARG A 46 -8.64 -10.14 10.05
CA ARG A 46 -8.23 -11.42 9.47
C ARG A 46 -8.39 -12.58 10.47
N ALA A 47 -8.02 -12.37 11.73
CA ALA A 47 -8.21 -13.36 12.80
C ALA A 47 -9.69 -13.66 13.04
N ALA A 48 -10.55 -12.64 12.94
CA ALA A 48 -12.00 -12.77 13.01
C ALA A 48 -12.64 -13.36 11.73
N LYS A 49 -11.83 -13.62 10.67
CA LYS A 49 -12.27 -14.06 9.35
C LYS A 49 -13.25 -13.08 8.66
N THR A 50 -13.25 -11.82 9.07
CA THR A 50 -13.99 -10.74 8.41
C THR A 50 -13.45 -10.51 7.00
N ILE A 51 -12.13 -10.61 6.82
CA ILE A 51 -11.43 -10.55 5.53
C ILE A 51 -10.47 -11.74 5.38
N GLY A 52 -10.25 -12.17 4.15
CA GLY A 52 -9.23 -13.17 3.79
C GLY A 52 -7.92 -12.51 3.30
N SER A 53 -8.02 -11.31 2.76
CA SER A 53 -6.89 -10.55 2.20
C SER A 53 -6.99 -9.08 2.60
N SER A 54 -5.85 -8.41 2.78
CA SER A 54 -5.78 -6.95 2.99
C SER A 54 -6.39 -6.17 1.82
N LEU A 55 -6.42 -6.74 0.62
CA LEU A 55 -7.08 -6.15 -0.55
C LEU A 55 -8.62 -6.11 -0.44
N GLU A 56 -9.21 -6.77 0.56
CA GLU A 56 -10.64 -6.65 0.85
C GLU A 56 -10.97 -5.44 1.74
N ALA A 57 -9.95 -4.68 2.14
CA ALA A 57 -10.08 -3.53 3.03
C ALA A 57 -9.87 -2.19 2.33
N ALA A 58 -10.57 -1.17 2.84
CA ALA A 58 -10.40 0.24 2.56
C ALA A 58 -10.50 1.05 3.87
N PRO A 59 -9.54 0.91 4.80
CA PRO A 59 -9.63 1.47 6.14
C PRO A 59 -9.56 3.00 6.15
N LYS A 60 -10.17 3.61 7.20
CA LYS A 60 -10.00 5.02 7.53
C LYS A 60 -8.86 5.16 8.53
N VAL A 61 -7.86 5.94 8.17
CA VAL A 61 -6.64 6.15 8.95
C VAL A 61 -6.59 7.60 9.42
N TYR A 62 -6.69 7.79 10.71
CA TYR A 62 -6.63 9.10 11.35
C TYR A 62 -5.21 9.37 11.84
N VAL A 63 -4.68 10.55 11.55
CA VAL A 63 -3.34 10.95 11.93
C VAL A 63 -3.40 12.36 12.54
N ALA A 64 -3.19 12.45 13.85
CA ALA A 64 -3.19 13.70 14.60
C ALA A 64 -1.79 14.32 14.71
N ASP A 65 -0.74 13.49 14.67
CA ASP A 65 0.65 13.96 14.70
C ASP A 65 1.04 14.63 13.37
N ALA A 66 1.51 15.89 13.44
CA ALA A 66 1.81 16.69 12.26
C ALA A 66 2.98 16.14 11.41
N ASP A 67 4.00 15.57 12.06
CA ASP A 67 5.17 15.02 11.36
C ASP A 67 4.84 13.71 10.64
N LEU A 68 4.01 12.87 11.29
CA LEU A 68 3.47 11.67 10.65
C LEU A 68 2.57 12.05 9.49
N TRP A 69 1.65 13.01 9.69
CA TRP A 69 0.77 13.52 8.64
C TRP A 69 1.54 14.00 7.42
N ALA A 70 2.51 14.89 7.61
CA ALA A 70 3.34 15.43 6.52
C ALA A 70 4.07 14.31 5.75
N SER A 71 4.44 13.23 6.43
CA SER A 71 5.14 12.10 5.82
C SER A 71 4.20 11.23 4.98
N VAL A 72 2.98 10.93 5.48
CA VAL A 72 2.06 9.98 4.83
C VAL A 72 1.23 10.59 3.70
N GLN A 73 0.88 11.88 3.78
CA GLN A 73 0.13 12.55 2.71
C GLN A 73 0.87 12.64 1.38
N SER A 74 2.19 12.46 1.39
CA SER A 74 3.06 12.55 0.21
C SER A 74 3.30 11.21 -0.49
N VAL A 75 2.64 10.14 -0.04
CA VAL A 75 2.80 8.78 -0.57
C VAL A 75 1.44 8.09 -0.71
N ASP A 76 1.34 7.11 -1.59
CA ASP A 76 0.13 6.28 -1.70
C ASP A 76 0.10 5.26 -0.56
N MET A 77 -0.61 5.61 0.51
CA MET A 77 -0.74 4.74 1.68
C MET A 77 -1.56 3.47 1.40
N ALA A 78 -2.50 3.49 0.45
CA ALA A 78 -3.24 2.29 0.07
C ALA A 78 -2.32 1.25 -0.56
N ASP A 79 -1.45 1.66 -1.48
CA ASP A 79 -0.44 0.78 -2.09
C ASP A 79 0.59 0.29 -1.05
N ILE A 80 1.04 1.17 -0.15
CA ILE A 80 2.00 0.82 0.92
C ILE A 80 1.41 -0.20 1.91
N CYS A 81 0.13 -0.09 2.24
CA CYS A 81 -0.58 -1.01 3.13
C CYS A 81 -1.12 -2.26 2.41
N ILE A 82 -1.05 -2.29 1.07
CA ILE A 82 -1.58 -3.35 0.22
C ILE A 82 -3.09 -3.51 0.45
N THR A 83 -3.81 -2.38 0.43
CA THR A 83 -5.27 -2.32 0.52
C THR A 83 -5.88 -1.87 -0.81
N SER A 84 -7.17 -2.10 -1.03
CA SER A 84 -7.85 -1.64 -2.24
C SER A 84 -8.09 -0.14 -2.23
N GLY A 85 -8.31 0.44 -1.06
CA GLY A 85 -8.42 1.87 -0.80
C GLY A 85 -7.92 2.19 0.60
N LEU A 86 -7.77 3.48 0.90
CA LEU A 86 -7.44 3.97 2.23
C LEU A 86 -7.81 5.47 2.31
N ASP A 87 -8.65 5.82 3.26
CA ASP A 87 -8.97 7.23 3.56
C ASP A 87 -8.00 7.76 4.62
N LEU A 88 -7.19 8.75 4.24
CA LEU A 88 -6.29 9.42 5.16
C LEU A 88 -6.96 10.68 5.71
N ILE A 89 -7.12 10.78 7.03
CA ILE A 89 -7.89 11.82 7.70
C ILE A 89 -7.02 12.47 8.77
N ALA A 90 -6.93 13.80 8.77
CA ALA A 90 -6.24 14.55 9.83
C ALA A 90 -7.09 14.54 11.11
N GLY A 91 -6.50 14.19 12.26
CA GLY A 91 -7.15 14.20 13.56
C GLY A 91 -7.00 12.90 14.34
N GLU A 92 -7.61 12.87 15.55
CA GLU A 92 -7.46 11.77 16.52
C GLU A 92 -8.27 10.51 16.16
N GLY A 93 -9.30 10.64 15.37
CA GLY A 93 -10.27 9.56 15.11
C GLY A 93 -11.12 9.20 16.32
N PRO A 94 -12.10 8.30 16.13
CA PRO A 94 -13.05 7.91 17.18
C PRO A 94 -12.36 7.11 18.30
N ALA A 95 -12.98 7.08 19.48
CA ALA A 95 -12.44 6.45 20.69
C ALA A 95 -12.20 4.95 20.52
N GLU A 96 -13.11 4.27 19.82
CA GLU A 96 -13.09 2.84 19.53
C GLU A 96 -12.11 2.42 18.41
N ALA A 97 -11.48 3.39 17.72
CA ALA A 97 -10.54 3.07 16.67
C ALA A 97 -9.33 2.30 17.22
N PHE A 98 -8.80 1.41 16.41
CA PHE A 98 -7.60 0.64 16.76
C PHE A 98 -6.38 1.58 16.87
N ARG A 99 -5.56 1.35 17.89
CA ARG A 99 -4.31 2.10 18.15
C ARG A 99 -3.21 1.14 18.57
N LEU A 100 -1.96 1.57 18.40
CA LEU A 100 -0.79 0.96 19.01
C LEU A 100 -0.20 1.95 20.04
N GLU A 101 0.11 1.47 21.24
CA GLU A 101 0.64 2.30 22.34
C GLU A 101 1.94 3.01 21.96
N ASP A 102 2.77 2.37 21.16
CA ASP A 102 4.08 2.87 20.73
C ASP A 102 4.04 3.70 19.43
N VAL A 103 2.85 3.97 18.89
CA VAL A 103 2.62 4.87 17.75
C VAL A 103 1.54 5.88 18.11
N ALA A 104 1.91 6.89 18.88
CA ALA A 104 1.00 7.93 19.29
C ALA A 104 0.46 8.74 18.09
N GLY A 105 -0.77 9.25 18.21
CA GLY A 105 -1.40 10.12 17.22
C GLY A 105 -1.84 9.41 15.94
N VAL A 106 -1.92 8.08 15.92
CA VAL A 106 -2.46 7.31 14.80
C VAL A 106 -3.56 6.37 15.28
N SER A 107 -4.69 6.37 14.56
CA SER A 107 -5.77 5.44 14.82
C SER A 107 -6.42 4.95 13.52
N VAL A 108 -6.97 3.75 13.54
CA VAL A 108 -7.50 3.07 12.35
C VAL A 108 -8.90 2.52 12.63
N VAL A 109 -9.82 2.84 11.75
CA VAL A 109 -11.15 2.22 11.68
C VAL A 109 -11.19 1.34 10.46
N PHE A 110 -11.47 0.06 10.65
CA PHE A 110 -11.64 -0.88 9.55
C PHE A 110 -12.86 -0.50 8.70
N ALA A 111 -12.71 -0.63 7.38
CA ALA A 111 -13.81 -0.63 6.44
C ALA A 111 -13.51 -1.64 5.32
N ARG A 112 -14.54 -2.29 4.80
CA ARG A 112 -14.41 -3.14 3.61
C ARG A 112 -14.27 -2.28 2.37
N ALA A 113 -13.49 -2.77 1.41
CA ALA A 113 -13.47 -2.20 0.08
C ALA A 113 -14.79 -2.49 -0.65
N GLU A 114 -15.30 -1.50 -1.36
CA GLU A 114 -16.52 -1.59 -2.17
C GLU A 114 -16.19 -1.65 -3.65
N GLY A 115 -17.00 -2.39 -4.43
CA GLY A 115 -16.85 -2.53 -5.86
C GLY A 115 -16.63 -3.97 -6.32
N GLN A 116 -15.98 -4.13 -7.47
CA GLN A 116 -15.67 -5.42 -8.08
C GLN A 116 -14.18 -5.73 -7.97
N LYS A 117 -13.85 -7.02 -7.91
CA LYS A 117 -12.47 -7.49 -7.85
C LYS A 117 -11.81 -7.44 -9.22
N CYS A 118 -10.72 -6.74 -9.34
CA CYS A 118 -9.87 -6.73 -10.52
C CYS A 118 -9.26 -8.12 -10.78
N ALA A 119 -9.39 -8.63 -12.00
CA ALA A 119 -8.83 -9.93 -12.38
C ALA A 119 -7.29 -9.95 -12.37
N ARG A 120 -6.65 -8.79 -12.50
CA ARG A 120 -5.19 -8.65 -12.56
C ARG A 120 -4.56 -8.30 -11.22
N SER A 121 -4.96 -7.17 -10.61
CA SER A 121 -4.35 -6.66 -9.36
C SER A 121 -5.03 -7.19 -8.10
N TRP A 122 -6.21 -7.79 -8.23
CA TRP A 122 -7.06 -8.28 -7.15
C TRP A 122 -7.60 -7.18 -6.22
N LYS A 123 -7.32 -5.92 -6.50
CA LYS A 123 -7.96 -4.79 -5.82
C LYS A 123 -9.46 -4.81 -6.06
N ILE A 124 -10.22 -4.36 -5.07
CA ILE A 124 -11.67 -4.19 -5.16
C ILE A 124 -11.93 -2.69 -5.37
N THR A 125 -12.49 -2.33 -6.53
CA THR A 125 -12.70 -0.93 -6.93
C THR A 125 -13.96 -0.78 -7.77
N ASN A 126 -14.43 0.47 -7.93
CA ASN A 126 -15.62 0.78 -8.70
C ASN A 126 -15.33 1.08 -10.19
N ASP A 127 -14.07 1.09 -10.60
CA ASP A 127 -13.65 1.41 -11.97
C ASP A 127 -13.39 0.18 -12.85
N ILE A 128 -13.77 -1.01 -12.39
CA ILE A 128 -13.68 -2.23 -13.20
C ILE A 128 -14.62 -2.10 -14.42
N GLY A 129 -14.07 -2.37 -15.61
CA GLY A 129 -14.83 -2.25 -16.86
C GLY A 129 -14.95 -0.81 -17.39
N ALA A 130 -14.27 0.16 -16.77
CA ALA A 130 -14.17 1.52 -17.31
C ALA A 130 -13.54 1.56 -18.72
N ASP A 131 -12.71 0.56 -19.01
CA ASP A 131 -12.08 0.38 -20.31
C ASP A 131 -12.78 -0.77 -21.07
N PRO A 132 -13.42 -0.51 -22.23
CA PRO A 132 -14.17 -1.54 -22.96
C PRO A 132 -13.30 -2.65 -23.54
N ASP A 133 -12.02 -2.38 -23.84
CA ASP A 133 -11.08 -3.40 -24.34
C ASP A 133 -10.60 -4.33 -23.21
N TYR A 134 -10.71 -3.86 -21.96
CA TYR A 134 -10.26 -4.57 -20.76
C TYR A 134 -11.33 -4.60 -19.66
N PRO A 135 -12.50 -5.22 -19.90
CA PRO A 135 -13.67 -5.10 -19.02
C PRO A 135 -13.52 -5.75 -17.63
N GLY A 136 -12.51 -6.58 -17.42
CA GLY A 136 -12.29 -7.29 -16.16
C GLY A 136 -11.24 -6.69 -15.24
N ILE A 137 -10.65 -5.54 -15.60
CA ILE A 137 -9.56 -4.92 -14.84
C ILE A 137 -9.81 -3.43 -14.63
N THR A 138 -9.01 -2.82 -13.71
CA THR A 138 -9.07 -1.39 -13.40
C THR A 138 -8.59 -0.54 -14.57
N ALA A 139 -9.00 0.72 -14.63
CA ALA A 139 -8.50 1.68 -15.63
C ALA A 139 -6.96 1.82 -15.58
N ARG A 140 -6.36 1.79 -14.38
CA ARG A 140 -4.89 1.78 -14.18
C ARG A 140 -4.24 0.56 -14.84
N ASP A 141 -4.79 -0.63 -14.61
CA ASP A 141 -4.24 -1.87 -15.16
C ASP A 141 -4.43 -1.92 -16.68
N ALA A 142 -5.58 -1.45 -17.21
CA ALA A 142 -5.82 -1.33 -18.64
C ALA A 142 -4.82 -0.41 -19.33
N LYS A 143 -4.52 0.75 -18.72
CA LYS A 143 -3.48 1.65 -19.22
C LYS A 143 -2.11 0.97 -19.27
N ALA A 144 -1.72 0.25 -18.22
CA ALA A 144 -0.45 -0.48 -18.19
C ALA A 144 -0.37 -1.58 -19.26
N MET A 145 -1.50 -2.24 -19.56
CA MET A 145 -1.58 -3.25 -20.64
C MET A 145 -1.37 -2.60 -22.00
N ARG A 146 -1.98 -1.43 -22.28
CA ARG A 146 -1.77 -0.68 -23.54
C ARG A 146 -0.32 -0.23 -23.69
N GLU A 147 0.27 0.38 -22.66
CA GLU A 147 1.66 0.81 -22.67
C GLU A 147 2.62 -0.36 -22.99
N ARG A 148 2.34 -1.57 -22.48
CA ARG A 148 3.11 -2.77 -22.80
C ARG A 148 2.92 -3.19 -24.26
N ALA A 149 1.68 -3.17 -24.77
CA ALA A 149 1.42 -3.52 -26.15
C ALA A 149 2.09 -2.54 -27.12
N GLU A 150 2.03 -1.24 -26.87
CA GLU A 150 2.71 -0.19 -27.63
C GLU A 150 4.24 -0.35 -27.63
N ALA A 151 4.80 -0.83 -26.51
CA ALA A 151 6.23 -1.13 -26.39
C ALA A 151 6.62 -2.47 -27.03
N GLY A 152 5.69 -3.20 -27.66
CA GLY A 152 5.94 -4.53 -28.24
C GLY A 152 6.25 -5.62 -27.23
N LEU A 153 5.89 -5.42 -25.97
CA LEU A 153 6.07 -6.39 -24.88
C LEU A 153 4.86 -7.34 -24.80
N PRO A 154 5.04 -8.60 -24.39
CA PRO A 154 3.92 -9.53 -24.25
C PRO A 154 2.92 -9.01 -23.21
N VAL A 155 1.64 -9.08 -23.55
CA VAL A 155 0.49 -8.60 -22.77
C VAL A 155 -0.14 -9.74 -21.98
#